data_31827cb015beca3a100319379de78495
#
_entry.id   31827cb015beca3a100319379de78495
#
_cell.length_a   1.000
_cell.length_b   1.000
_cell.length_c   1.000
_cell.angle_alpha   90.00
_cell.angle_beta   90.00
_cell.angle_gamma   90.00
#
_symmetry.space_group_name_H-M   'P 1'
#
loop_
_entity.id
_entity.type
_entity.pdbx_description
1 polymer ?
#
loop_
_entity_poly.entity_id
_entity_poly.type
_entity_poly.pdbx_seq_one_letter_code
_entity_poly.pdbx_strand_id
1 'polypeptide(L)'
;MRSARVTRKTAETDINVEIALDGTGSYDNETGVGFFDHMLDQLARHSLIDMKIRCAGDLHIDDHHTVEDVGIALGQALAQALGDKKGIRRYGSCLLPMDDALVRGALDLSGRPFLVWNLELPTSKIGTFDTELVREFFQAFCTHGGITLHVDYLHGLNSHHIAEAAFKSVARALREAVETDPRKADAIPSTKGTL
;
A
#
# COMPACT_ATOMS: atom_id res chain seq x y z
N MET A 1 -5.00 19.34 -6.27
CA MET A 1 -4.73 18.29 -5.26
C MET A 1 -5.04 16.96 -5.91
N ARG A 2 -4.07 16.05 -5.96
CA ARG A 2 -4.23 14.72 -6.53
C ARG A 2 -4.94 13.82 -5.51
N SER A 3 -6.24 13.62 -5.70
CA SER A 3 -7.07 12.87 -4.74
C SER A 3 -8.08 11.99 -5.48
N ALA A 4 -8.53 10.94 -4.82
CA ALA A 4 -9.55 10.04 -5.34
C ALA A 4 -10.45 9.51 -4.22
N ARG A 5 -11.65 9.12 -4.61
CA ARG A 5 -12.60 8.39 -3.78
C ARG A 5 -13.10 7.17 -4.54
N VAL A 6 -13.01 6.01 -3.91
CA VAL A 6 -13.51 4.74 -4.44
C VAL A 6 -14.51 4.15 -3.46
N THR A 7 -15.68 3.79 -3.97
CA THR A 7 -16.68 3.02 -3.23
C THR A 7 -16.84 1.68 -3.93
N ARG A 8 -16.72 0.58 -3.18
CA ARG A 8 -16.85 -0.79 -3.69
C ARG A 8 -17.77 -1.58 -2.77
N LYS A 9 -18.82 -2.14 -3.35
CA LYS A 9 -19.78 -2.97 -2.62
C LYS A 9 -19.96 -4.30 -3.32
N THR A 10 -19.83 -5.37 -2.54
CA THR A 10 -20.07 -6.76 -2.97
C THR A 10 -21.06 -7.42 -2.00
N ALA A 11 -21.25 -8.72 -2.10
CA ALA A 11 -21.98 -9.49 -1.10
C ALA A 11 -21.17 -9.68 0.20
N GLU A 12 -19.85 -9.51 0.14
CA GLU A 12 -18.89 -9.81 1.22
C GLU A 12 -18.41 -8.56 1.95
N THR A 13 -18.30 -7.43 1.23
CA THR A 13 -17.74 -6.18 1.76
C THR A 13 -18.48 -4.94 1.27
N ASP A 14 -18.51 -3.89 2.11
CA ASP A 14 -18.94 -2.54 1.74
C ASP A 14 -17.82 -1.57 2.12
N ILE A 15 -17.17 -0.97 1.12
CA ILE A 15 -15.91 -0.24 1.28
C ILE A 15 -16.03 1.17 0.74
N ASN A 16 -15.48 2.13 1.48
CA ASN A 16 -15.24 3.49 1.02
C ASN A 16 -13.79 3.87 1.32
N VAL A 17 -13.04 4.25 0.29
CA VAL A 17 -11.65 4.71 0.37
C VAL A 17 -11.56 6.12 -0.17
N GLU A 18 -10.98 7.03 0.60
CA GLU A 18 -10.64 8.39 0.19
C GLU A 18 -9.15 8.60 0.41
N ILE A 19 -8.44 9.10 -0.59
CA ILE A 19 -7.02 9.43 -0.48
C ILE A 19 -6.68 10.79 -1.08
N ALA A 20 -5.61 11.40 -0.54
CA ALA A 20 -5.00 12.61 -1.11
C ALA A 20 -3.48 12.43 -1.12
N LEU A 21 -2.88 12.39 -2.33
CA LEU A 21 -1.44 12.13 -2.50
C LEU A 21 -0.57 13.26 -1.96
N ASP A 22 -1.07 14.50 -2.00
CA ASP A 22 -0.37 15.70 -1.55
C ASP A 22 -0.74 16.07 -0.10
N GLY A 23 -0.94 15.05 0.73
CA GLY A 23 -1.36 15.17 2.12
C GLY A 23 -0.22 15.34 3.11
N THR A 24 -0.52 15.07 4.38
CA THR A 24 0.42 15.12 5.51
C THR A 24 0.55 13.79 6.24
N GLY A 25 -0.09 12.73 5.71
CA GLY A 25 -0.17 11.41 6.33
C GLY A 25 -1.22 11.36 7.45
N SER A 26 -2.28 12.13 7.31
CA SER A 26 -3.48 12.03 8.15
C SER A 26 -4.21 10.72 7.85
N TYR A 27 -4.71 10.06 8.87
CA TYR A 27 -5.40 8.79 8.69
C TYR A 27 -6.64 8.69 9.58
N ASP A 28 -7.64 7.96 9.06
CA ASP A 28 -8.88 7.61 9.74
C ASP A 28 -9.36 6.28 9.12
N ASN A 29 -8.77 5.17 9.58
CA ASN A 29 -8.95 3.84 9.01
C ASN A 29 -9.71 2.94 9.99
N GLU A 30 -10.77 2.30 9.51
CA GLU A 30 -11.61 1.39 10.30
C GLU A 30 -12.13 0.27 9.39
N THR A 31 -11.52 -0.91 9.50
CA THR A 31 -11.90 -2.12 8.76
C THR A 31 -12.53 -3.19 9.65
N GLY A 32 -12.42 -3.02 10.96
CA GLY A 32 -12.80 -4.02 11.96
C GLY A 32 -11.71 -5.05 12.26
N VAL A 33 -10.56 -4.99 11.55
CA VAL A 33 -9.40 -5.85 11.75
C VAL A 33 -8.28 -5.02 12.36
N GLY A 34 -8.11 -5.09 13.68
CA GLY A 34 -7.28 -4.14 14.42
C GLY A 34 -5.82 -4.07 14.00
N PHE A 35 -5.16 -5.21 13.72
CA PHE A 35 -3.79 -5.21 13.22
C PHE A 35 -3.69 -4.60 11.82
N PHE A 36 -4.67 -4.87 10.97
CA PHE A 36 -4.71 -4.32 9.62
C PHE A 36 -4.96 -2.80 9.63
N ASP A 37 -5.86 -2.31 10.49
CA ASP A 37 -6.06 -0.88 10.69
C ASP A 37 -4.76 -0.20 11.09
N HIS A 38 -4.00 -0.79 12.03
CA HIS A 38 -2.68 -0.29 12.42
C HIS A 38 -1.69 -0.28 11.24
N MET A 39 -1.71 -1.29 10.36
CA MET A 39 -0.85 -1.32 9.17
C MET A 39 -1.24 -0.25 8.14
N LEU A 40 -2.52 0.00 7.93
CA LEU A 40 -3.01 1.08 7.07
C LEU A 40 -2.62 2.46 7.61
N ASP A 41 -2.65 2.65 8.94
CA ASP A 41 -2.18 3.88 9.59
C ASP A 41 -0.68 4.10 9.35
N GLN A 42 0.15 3.04 9.42
CA GLN A 42 1.56 3.12 9.08
C GLN A 42 1.76 3.47 7.60
N LEU A 43 0.97 2.88 6.71
CA LEU A 43 1.03 3.17 5.28
C LEU A 43 0.73 4.67 5.02
N ALA A 44 -0.34 5.20 5.59
CA ALA A 44 -0.71 6.61 5.46
C ALA A 44 0.37 7.53 6.05
N ARG A 45 0.74 7.28 7.30
CA ARG A 45 1.67 8.15 8.06
C ARG A 45 3.03 8.28 7.39
N HIS A 46 3.59 7.18 6.90
CA HIS A 46 4.93 7.15 6.33
C HIS A 46 4.98 7.49 4.83
N SER A 47 3.87 7.33 4.11
CA SER A 47 3.76 7.80 2.72
C SER A 47 3.41 9.29 2.59
N LEU A 48 2.95 9.93 3.66
CA LEU A 48 2.34 11.27 3.68
C LEU A 48 1.08 11.39 2.81
N ILE A 49 0.50 10.28 2.40
CA ILE A 49 -0.80 10.23 1.74
C ILE A 49 -1.87 10.29 2.83
N ASP A 50 -2.77 11.26 2.77
CA ASP A 50 -3.94 11.24 3.65
C ASP A 50 -4.87 10.10 3.22
N MET A 51 -5.32 9.29 4.18
CA MET A 51 -6.15 8.12 3.95
C MET A 51 -7.34 8.09 4.90
N LYS A 52 -8.53 7.86 4.33
CA LYS A 52 -9.73 7.54 5.10
C LYS A 52 -10.35 6.29 4.50
N ILE A 53 -10.38 5.23 5.30
CA ILE A 53 -10.85 3.91 4.86
C ILE A 53 -11.94 3.43 5.81
N ARG A 54 -13.07 3.02 5.26
CA ARG A 54 -14.15 2.33 5.96
C ARG A 54 -14.46 1.04 5.23
N CYS A 55 -14.50 -0.04 5.96
CA CYS A 55 -14.91 -1.34 5.46
C CYS A 55 -15.84 -2.04 6.46
N ALA A 56 -16.98 -2.50 5.99
CA ALA A 56 -17.83 -3.44 6.69
C ALA A 56 -17.77 -4.77 5.92
N GLY A 57 -16.99 -5.72 6.42
CA GLY A 57 -16.79 -7.03 5.82
C GLY A 57 -17.44 -8.16 6.62
N ASP A 58 -17.44 -9.34 6.02
CA ASP A 58 -17.98 -10.59 6.56
C ASP A 58 -17.00 -11.27 7.55
N LEU A 59 -16.49 -10.53 8.53
CA LEU A 59 -15.48 -10.95 9.52
C LEU A 59 -15.88 -12.20 10.33
N HIS A 60 -17.14 -12.62 10.27
CA HIS A 60 -17.60 -13.87 10.87
C HIS A 60 -17.09 -15.11 10.12
N ILE A 61 -16.62 -14.94 8.87
CA ILE A 61 -15.95 -15.97 8.07
C ILE A 61 -14.45 -15.95 8.43
N ASP A 62 -13.76 -14.89 8.04
CA ASP A 62 -12.37 -14.56 8.39
C ASP A 62 -12.06 -13.13 7.95
N ASP A 63 -10.78 -12.71 8.03
CA ASP A 63 -10.33 -11.37 7.65
C ASP A 63 -10.00 -11.24 6.14
N HIS A 64 -10.00 -12.34 5.37
CA HIS A 64 -9.45 -12.41 4.00
C HIS A 64 -10.13 -11.42 3.05
N HIS A 65 -11.46 -11.52 2.92
CA HIS A 65 -12.22 -10.66 2.01
C HIS A 65 -12.05 -9.18 2.34
N THR A 66 -12.04 -8.82 3.63
CA THR A 66 -11.80 -7.45 4.09
C THR A 66 -10.44 -6.94 3.65
N VAL A 67 -9.38 -7.71 3.89
CA VAL A 67 -7.99 -7.31 3.59
C VAL A 67 -7.75 -7.20 2.09
N GLU A 68 -8.17 -8.20 1.32
CA GLU A 68 -8.03 -8.21 -0.13
C GLU A 68 -8.82 -7.06 -0.78
N ASP A 69 -10.09 -6.92 -0.43
CA ASP A 69 -10.98 -5.93 -1.04
C ASP A 69 -10.58 -4.48 -0.70
N VAL A 70 -10.05 -4.23 0.49
CA VAL A 70 -9.44 -2.93 0.83
C VAL A 70 -8.21 -2.70 -0.03
N GLY A 71 -7.37 -3.71 -0.25
CA GLY A 71 -6.22 -3.63 -1.17
C GLY A 71 -6.64 -3.28 -2.60
N ILE A 72 -7.72 -3.90 -3.11
CA ILE A 72 -8.32 -3.58 -4.42
C ILE A 72 -8.74 -2.11 -4.47
N ALA A 73 -9.57 -1.67 -3.52
CA ALA A 73 -10.13 -0.32 -3.51
C ALA A 73 -9.04 0.75 -3.35
N LEU A 74 -8.04 0.50 -2.49
CA LEU A 74 -6.92 1.42 -2.29
C LEU A 74 -6.03 1.50 -3.53
N GLY A 75 -5.76 0.38 -4.21
CA GLY A 75 -5.04 0.34 -5.48
C GLY A 75 -5.76 1.15 -6.57
N GLN A 76 -7.07 0.97 -6.70
CA GLN A 76 -7.89 1.75 -7.63
C GLN A 76 -7.87 3.25 -7.30
N ALA A 77 -7.97 3.61 -6.03
CA ALA A 77 -7.90 5.01 -5.59
C ALA A 77 -6.54 5.63 -5.93
N LEU A 78 -5.45 4.90 -5.70
CA LEU A 78 -4.10 5.35 -6.06
C LEU A 78 -3.97 5.58 -7.57
N ALA A 79 -4.41 4.63 -8.39
CA ALA A 79 -4.37 4.78 -9.85
C ALA A 79 -5.19 5.99 -10.33
N GLN A 80 -6.38 6.22 -9.77
CA GLN A 80 -7.21 7.39 -10.08
C GLN A 80 -6.55 8.71 -9.66
N ALA A 81 -5.96 8.76 -8.46
CA ALA A 81 -5.33 9.97 -7.94
C ALA A 81 -4.04 10.33 -8.70
N LEU A 82 -3.31 9.33 -9.22
CA LEU A 82 -2.12 9.52 -10.05
C LEU A 82 -2.44 10.06 -11.45
N GLY A 83 -3.64 9.78 -11.97
CA GLY A 83 -4.06 10.22 -13.29
C GLY A 83 -3.09 9.79 -14.40
N ASP A 84 -2.62 10.75 -15.21
CA ASP A 84 -1.70 10.52 -16.32
C ASP A 84 -0.22 10.35 -15.89
N LYS A 85 0.06 10.44 -14.60
CA LYS A 85 1.39 10.27 -13.99
C LYS A 85 2.45 11.28 -14.47
N LYS A 86 2.03 12.42 -15.04
CA LYS A 86 2.96 13.48 -15.41
C LYS A 86 3.65 14.08 -14.19
N GLY A 87 4.92 14.35 -14.36
CA GLY A 87 5.73 15.06 -13.37
C GLY A 87 6.07 14.28 -12.10
N ILE A 88 5.65 13.02 -11.95
CA ILE A 88 6.02 12.24 -10.77
C ILE A 88 7.44 11.66 -10.91
N ARG A 89 8.07 11.34 -9.78
CA ARG A 89 9.37 10.63 -9.77
C ARG A 89 9.25 9.20 -10.29
N ARG A 90 8.10 8.55 -10.14
CA ARG A 90 7.75 7.21 -10.63
C ARG A 90 8.36 6.06 -9.83
N TYR A 91 9.65 6.16 -9.47
CA TYR A 91 10.36 5.12 -8.72
C TYR A 91 10.56 5.56 -7.27
N GLY A 92 10.55 4.62 -6.37
CA GLY A 92 10.91 4.83 -4.98
C GLY A 92 11.41 3.57 -4.34
N SER A 93 12.29 3.72 -3.35
CA SER A 93 12.80 2.60 -2.57
C SER A 93 13.13 3.00 -1.14
N CYS A 94 13.05 2.03 -0.24
CA CYS A 94 13.41 2.23 1.15
C CYS A 94 13.95 0.95 1.76
N LEU A 95 15.12 1.04 2.38
CA LEU A 95 15.64 0.04 3.29
C LEU A 95 15.28 0.50 4.70
N LEU A 96 14.42 -0.25 5.39
CA LEU A 96 13.79 0.18 6.63
C LEU A 96 14.07 -0.78 7.78
N PRO A 97 14.76 -0.32 8.85
CA PRO A 97 14.91 -1.06 10.07
C PRO A 97 13.72 -0.85 11.01
N MET A 98 13.32 -1.90 11.70
CA MET A 98 12.40 -1.87 12.84
C MET A 98 12.87 -2.88 13.89
N ASP A 99 13.54 -2.40 14.93
CA ASP A 99 14.18 -3.20 15.96
C ASP A 99 15.05 -4.32 15.34
N ASP A 100 14.64 -5.60 15.49
CA ASP A 100 15.32 -6.77 14.93
C ASP A 100 15.11 -6.95 13.43
N ALA A 101 14.09 -6.31 12.85
CA ALA A 101 13.73 -6.50 11.45
C ALA A 101 14.39 -5.47 10.52
N LEU A 102 14.79 -5.93 9.35
CA LEU A 102 15.24 -5.09 8.24
C LEU A 102 14.58 -5.56 6.95
N VAL A 103 13.80 -4.68 6.34
CA VAL A 103 13.04 -4.95 5.11
C VAL A 103 13.33 -3.91 4.05
N ARG A 104 13.43 -4.33 2.80
CA ARG A 104 13.57 -3.46 1.63
C ARG A 104 12.29 -3.48 0.82
N GLY A 105 11.73 -2.30 0.53
CA GLY A 105 10.66 -2.08 -0.44
C GLY A 105 11.18 -1.25 -1.60
N ALA A 106 10.86 -1.66 -2.85
CA ALA A 106 11.16 -0.88 -4.06
C ALA A 106 10.00 -0.99 -5.04
N LEU A 107 9.56 0.13 -5.62
CA LEU A 107 8.43 0.14 -6.52
C LEU A 107 8.61 1.03 -7.75
N ASP A 108 7.85 0.70 -8.79
CA ASP A 108 7.69 1.44 -10.03
C ASP A 108 6.20 1.63 -10.32
N LEU A 109 5.76 2.89 -10.41
CA LEU A 109 4.38 3.25 -10.78
C LEU A 109 4.15 3.14 -12.30
N SER A 110 4.55 2.01 -12.86
CA SER A 110 4.65 1.76 -14.31
C SER A 110 3.31 1.53 -15.03
N GLY A 111 2.21 1.35 -14.31
CA GLY A 111 0.96 0.86 -14.89
C GLY A 111 0.95 -0.65 -15.17
N ARG A 112 2.03 -1.37 -14.88
CA ARG A 112 2.16 -2.82 -15.03
C ARG A 112 2.21 -3.49 -13.66
N PRO A 113 1.15 -4.20 -13.28
CA PRO A 113 1.10 -4.86 -11.97
C PRO A 113 2.07 -6.04 -11.91
N PHE A 114 2.92 -6.06 -10.90
CA PHE A 114 3.79 -7.19 -10.59
C PHE A 114 4.22 -7.14 -9.14
N LEU A 115 4.07 -8.23 -8.41
CA LEU A 115 4.56 -8.35 -7.04
C LEU A 115 5.66 -9.41 -6.96
N VAL A 116 6.85 -9.00 -6.52
CA VAL A 116 7.91 -9.91 -6.06
C VAL A 116 7.90 -9.89 -4.54
N TRP A 117 7.56 -11.02 -3.96
CA TRP A 117 7.40 -11.17 -2.52
C TRP A 117 8.40 -12.17 -1.96
N ASN A 118 9.49 -11.66 -1.38
CA ASN A 118 10.54 -12.42 -0.75
C ASN A 118 10.55 -12.16 0.78
N LEU A 119 9.37 -12.21 1.39
CA LEU A 119 9.20 -11.96 2.81
C LEU A 119 8.46 -13.12 3.44
N GLU A 120 9.10 -13.75 4.44
CA GLU A 120 8.52 -14.80 5.24
C GLU A 120 8.26 -14.29 6.66
N LEU A 121 7.10 -14.60 7.19
CA LEU A 121 6.71 -14.27 8.55
C LEU A 121 6.82 -15.54 9.40
N PRO A 122 7.64 -15.54 10.48
CA PRO A 122 7.93 -16.75 11.27
C PRO A 122 6.71 -17.38 11.94
N THR A 123 5.68 -16.60 12.22
CA THR A 123 4.46 -17.08 12.88
C THR A 123 3.26 -16.97 11.94
N SER A 124 2.30 -17.87 12.08
CA SER A 124 1.07 -17.84 11.27
C SER A 124 0.08 -16.74 11.68
N LYS A 125 0.25 -16.16 12.86
CA LYS A 125 -0.64 -15.10 13.38
C LYS A 125 0.15 -14.01 14.09
N ILE A 126 -0.39 -12.78 14.02
CA ILE A 126 -0.05 -11.64 14.87
C ILE A 126 -1.34 -11.23 15.58
N GLY A 127 -1.46 -11.55 16.89
CA GLY A 127 -2.73 -11.48 17.56
C GLY A 127 -3.75 -12.45 16.93
N THR A 128 -4.84 -11.92 16.41
CA THR A 128 -5.86 -12.68 15.67
C THR A 128 -5.67 -12.65 14.15
N PHE A 129 -4.79 -11.80 13.65
CA PHE A 129 -4.55 -11.57 12.22
C PHE A 129 -3.66 -12.66 11.61
N ASP A 130 -4.11 -13.26 10.51
CA ASP A 130 -3.34 -14.25 9.76
C ASP A 130 -2.23 -13.58 8.93
N THR A 131 -0.98 -14.02 9.12
CA THR A 131 0.19 -13.37 8.52
C THR A 131 0.24 -13.48 6.99
N GLU A 132 -0.38 -14.49 6.41
CA GLU A 132 -0.50 -14.64 4.95
C GLU A 132 -1.25 -13.48 4.29
N LEU A 133 -2.15 -12.81 5.03
CA LEU A 133 -2.95 -11.70 4.52
C LEU A 133 -2.11 -10.43 4.23
N VAL A 134 -0.92 -10.33 4.80
CA VAL A 134 0.03 -9.24 4.45
C VAL A 134 0.35 -9.28 2.95
N ARG A 135 0.66 -10.47 2.43
CA ARG A 135 0.93 -10.66 1.01
C ARG A 135 -0.31 -10.42 0.15
N GLU A 136 -1.47 -10.91 0.59
CA GLU A 136 -2.74 -10.76 -0.16
C GLU A 136 -3.12 -9.28 -0.32
N PHE A 137 -2.95 -8.48 0.74
CA PHE A 137 -3.12 -7.02 0.66
C PHE A 137 -2.23 -6.41 -0.43
N PHE A 138 -0.93 -6.67 -0.40
CA PHE A 138 0.00 -6.08 -1.37
C PHE A 138 -0.23 -6.62 -2.80
N GLN A 139 -0.64 -7.88 -2.95
CA GLN A 139 -1.00 -8.44 -4.25
C GLN A 139 -2.20 -7.69 -4.86
N ALA A 140 -3.26 -7.50 -4.09
CA ALA A 140 -4.45 -6.77 -4.52
C ALA A 140 -4.13 -5.29 -4.82
N PHE A 141 -3.38 -4.63 -3.93
CA PHE A 141 -2.95 -3.25 -4.08
C PHE A 141 -2.12 -3.03 -5.35
N CYS A 142 -1.14 -3.90 -5.61
CA CYS A 142 -0.30 -3.82 -6.81
C CYS A 142 -1.11 -4.07 -8.08
N THR A 143 -1.97 -5.09 -8.07
CA THR A 143 -2.78 -5.47 -9.23
C THR A 143 -3.69 -4.33 -9.67
N HIS A 144 -4.38 -3.70 -8.73
CA HIS A 144 -5.36 -2.65 -9.02
C HIS A 144 -4.76 -1.24 -9.06
N GLY A 145 -3.58 -1.04 -8.49
CA GLY A 145 -2.81 0.20 -8.58
C GLY A 145 -1.91 0.30 -9.81
N GLY A 146 -1.73 -0.81 -10.55
CA GLY A 146 -0.78 -0.86 -11.67
C GLY A 146 0.67 -0.67 -11.21
N ILE A 147 1.04 -1.29 -10.10
CA ILE A 147 2.33 -1.11 -9.41
C ILE A 147 3.20 -2.34 -9.62
N THR A 148 4.44 -2.14 -10.02
CA THR A 148 5.49 -3.14 -9.84
C THR A 148 6.11 -2.93 -8.45
N LEU A 149 6.05 -3.92 -7.58
CA LEU A 149 6.55 -3.85 -6.20
C LEU A 149 7.43 -5.05 -5.88
N HIS A 150 8.60 -4.79 -5.31
CA HIS A 150 9.49 -5.78 -4.72
C HIS A 150 9.57 -5.56 -3.22
N VAL A 151 9.34 -6.60 -2.44
CA VAL A 151 9.52 -6.60 -0.98
C VAL A 151 10.45 -7.73 -0.61
N ASP A 152 11.60 -7.36 -0.04
CA ASP A 152 12.62 -8.32 0.38
C ASP A 152 12.85 -8.22 1.88
N TYR A 153 12.76 -9.37 2.54
CA TYR A 153 13.19 -9.58 3.90
C TYR A 153 14.71 -9.81 3.95
N LEU A 154 15.41 -9.05 4.76
CA LEU A 154 16.86 -9.23 4.96
C LEU A 154 17.15 -10.01 6.25
N HIS A 155 16.52 -9.62 7.34
CA HIS A 155 16.54 -10.33 8.62
C HIS A 155 15.43 -9.83 9.55
N GLY A 156 15.19 -10.56 10.65
CA GLY A 156 14.24 -10.30 11.72
C GLY A 156 13.70 -11.60 12.31
N LEU A 157 13.12 -11.55 13.48
CA LEU A 157 12.57 -12.72 14.18
C LEU A 157 11.12 -12.51 14.59
N ASN A 158 10.73 -11.25 14.83
CA ASN A 158 9.39 -10.90 15.27
C ASN A 158 8.48 -10.61 14.06
N SER A 159 7.45 -11.42 13.85
CA SER A 159 6.51 -11.27 12.72
C SER A 159 5.82 -9.91 12.67
N HIS A 160 5.49 -9.32 13.82
CA HIS A 160 4.91 -7.96 13.88
C HIS A 160 5.90 -6.93 13.33
N HIS A 161 7.16 -6.95 13.81
CA HIS A 161 8.20 -6.04 13.36
C HIS A 161 8.47 -6.19 11.85
N ILE A 162 8.52 -7.42 11.35
CA ILE A 162 8.75 -7.69 9.93
C ILE A 162 7.58 -7.16 9.08
N ALA A 163 6.34 -7.45 9.47
CA ALA A 163 5.15 -6.98 8.75
C ALA A 163 5.06 -5.45 8.76
N GLU A 164 5.24 -4.82 9.91
CA GLU A 164 5.20 -3.36 10.02
C GLU A 164 6.37 -2.71 9.27
N ALA A 165 7.57 -3.29 9.29
CA ALA A 165 8.71 -2.83 8.48
C ALA A 165 8.39 -2.91 6.97
N ALA A 166 7.67 -3.95 6.51
CA ALA A 166 7.23 -4.06 5.13
C ALA A 166 6.27 -2.91 4.75
N PHE A 167 5.22 -2.67 5.55
CA PHE A 167 4.29 -1.55 5.30
C PHE A 167 4.99 -0.19 5.30
N LYS A 168 5.87 0.07 6.27
CA LYS A 168 6.64 1.31 6.34
C LYS A 168 7.64 1.48 5.19
N SER A 169 8.32 0.41 4.76
CA SER A 169 9.26 0.46 3.63
C SER A 169 8.53 0.77 2.32
N VAL A 170 7.39 0.12 2.08
CA VAL A 170 6.54 0.40 0.93
C VAL A 170 5.96 1.82 1.00
N ALA A 171 5.50 2.26 2.18
CA ALA A 171 5.01 3.62 2.37
C ALA A 171 6.06 4.68 2.02
N ARG A 172 7.30 4.50 2.47
CA ARG A 172 8.42 5.40 2.16
C ARG A 172 8.80 5.39 0.68
N ALA A 173 8.81 4.21 0.06
CA ALA A 173 9.03 4.06 -1.36
C ALA A 173 7.90 4.74 -2.17
N LEU A 174 6.64 4.55 -1.74
CA LEU A 174 5.48 5.17 -2.37
C LEU A 174 5.52 6.70 -2.26
N ARG A 175 5.89 7.24 -1.08
CA ARG A 175 6.09 8.67 -0.89
C ARG A 175 7.05 9.25 -1.93
N GLU A 176 8.21 8.63 -2.10
CA GLU A 176 9.20 9.06 -3.07
C GLU A 176 8.65 9.00 -4.50
N ALA A 177 7.99 7.91 -4.86
CA ALA A 177 7.51 7.68 -6.22
C ALA A 177 6.39 8.64 -6.66
N VAL A 178 5.50 9.04 -5.74
CA VAL A 178 4.39 9.96 -6.02
C VAL A 178 4.80 11.43 -6.00
N GLU A 179 5.94 11.77 -5.38
CA GLU A 179 6.44 13.14 -5.34
C GLU A 179 6.65 13.71 -6.76
N THR A 180 6.34 14.98 -6.93
CA THR A 180 6.62 15.68 -8.19
C THR A 180 8.12 15.97 -8.31
N ASP A 181 8.67 15.71 -9.50
CA ASP A 181 10.04 16.10 -9.84
C ASP A 181 10.04 17.53 -10.41
N PRO A 182 10.56 18.52 -9.69
CA PRO A 182 10.53 19.91 -10.13
C PRO A 182 11.32 20.16 -11.44
N ARG A 183 12.17 19.20 -11.83
CA ARG A 183 12.94 19.29 -13.09
C ARG A 183 12.18 18.72 -14.28
N LYS A 184 11.05 18.03 -14.08
CA LYS A 184 10.26 17.31 -15.10
C LYS A 184 8.76 17.47 -14.92
N ALA A 185 8.30 18.60 -14.37
CA ALA A 185 6.92 18.81 -13.93
C ALA A 185 5.83 18.46 -14.96
N ASP A 186 6.11 18.61 -16.26
CA ASP A 186 5.12 18.38 -17.33
C ASP A 186 5.44 17.14 -18.19
N ALA A 187 6.44 16.36 -17.84
CA ALA A 187 6.88 15.20 -18.63
C ALA A 187 6.35 13.90 -18.02
N ILE A 188 5.91 12.97 -18.88
CA ILE A 188 5.70 11.58 -18.49
C ILE A 188 7.08 10.96 -18.26
N PRO A 189 7.35 10.35 -17.08
CA PRO A 189 8.66 9.79 -16.76
C PRO A 189 8.91 8.44 -17.46
N SER A 190 8.85 8.45 -18.81
CA SER A 190 9.01 7.27 -19.66
C SER A 190 9.58 7.68 -21.01
N THR A 191 10.59 6.94 -21.50
CA THR A 191 11.12 7.11 -22.86
C THR A 191 10.10 6.75 -23.95
N LYS A 192 9.03 6.03 -23.58
CA LYS A 192 7.93 5.68 -24.50
C LYS A 192 6.88 6.81 -24.63
N GLY A 193 6.93 7.83 -23.76
CA GLY A 193 5.93 8.91 -23.74
C GLY A 193 4.58 8.50 -23.13
N THR A 194 4.45 7.28 -22.64
CA THR A 194 3.26 6.73 -21.95
C THR A 194 3.66 5.84 -20.76
N LEU A 195 2.75 5.70 -19.80
CA LEU A 195 2.80 4.77 -18.66
C LEU A 195 1.49 4.03 -18.52
#